data_d91f44a73eddb95f153cc05556ec8df2
#
_entry.id   d91f44a73eddb95f153cc05556ec8df2
#
_cell.length_a   1.000
_cell.length_b   1.000
_cell.length_c   1.000
_cell.angle_alpha   90.00
_cell.angle_beta   90.00
_cell.angle_gamma   90.00
#
_symmetry.space_group_name_H-M   'P 1'
#
loop_
_entity.id
_entity.type
_entity.pdbx_description
1 polymer ?
#
loop_
_entity_poly.entity_id
_entity_poly.type
_entity_poly.pdbx_seq_one_letter_code
_entity_poly.pdbx_strand_id
1 'polypeptide(L)'
;DCQRLMREIEYLCQFAKATMSKLVFFDEIDNVTGSLSKSNLLVDTSPMDESSLVDFIHLLEHLDACIEFIGEHQQYAGGNSYSLKLQQIRGRALASIRFRFIELLNEIKVSVSKSSMKVQKKHGVQNPEVVPKKGIEEFGTGFKTPDEQVTSTFYVKYATFSQDLKSLVVEIEKRTQKAEYKLLIKDCHNLYCEERSKLLSGIVRQKMHEIAAK
;
A
#
# COMPACT_ATOMS: atom_id res chain seq x y z
N ASP A 1 -17.75 41.15 46.67
CA ASP A 1 -18.48 39.94 46.22
C ASP A 1 -18.49 39.79 44.69
N CYS A 2 -18.73 40.87 43.89
CA CYS A 2 -18.75 40.79 42.44
C CYS A 2 -17.43 40.32 41.81
N GLN A 3 -16.31 40.85 42.26
CA GLN A 3 -14.99 40.46 41.78
C GLN A 3 -14.60 39.00 42.12
N ARG A 4 -15.12 38.47 43.20
CA ARG A 4 -14.95 37.07 43.56
C ARG A 4 -15.74 36.17 42.63
N LEU A 5 -17.01 36.51 42.37
CA LEU A 5 -17.86 35.76 41.45
C LEU A 5 -17.28 35.78 40.02
N MET A 6 -16.80 36.91 39.54
CA MET A 6 -16.14 37.03 38.22
C MET A 6 -14.96 36.07 38.08
N ARG A 7 -14.06 36.01 39.09
CA ARG A 7 -12.94 35.09 39.09
C ARG A 7 -13.36 33.62 39.14
N GLU A 8 -14.43 33.33 39.86
CA GLU A 8 -14.96 31.97 39.99
C GLU A 8 -15.55 31.51 38.64
N ILE A 9 -16.28 32.39 37.96
CA ILE A 9 -16.81 32.15 36.60
C ILE A 9 -15.66 31.94 35.61
N GLU A 10 -14.66 32.79 35.65
CA GLU A 10 -13.53 32.66 34.73
C GLU A 10 -12.77 31.33 34.94
N TYR A 11 -12.53 30.94 36.19
CA TYR A 11 -11.95 29.64 36.53
C TYR A 11 -12.79 28.48 36.05
N LEU A 12 -14.12 28.50 36.24
CA LEU A 12 -15.03 27.45 35.74
C LEU A 12 -15.05 27.39 34.23
N CYS A 13 -15.03 28.53 33.54
CA CYS A 13 -14.95 28.58 32.10
C CYS A 13 -13.64 27.98 31.58
N GLN A 14 -12.51 28.28 32.19
CA GLN A 14 -11.21 27.72 31.86
C GLN A 14 -11.18 26.19 32.10
N PHE A 15 -11.71 25.75 33.25
CA PHE A 15 -11.82 24.34 33.57
C PHE A 15 -12.72 23.60 32.58
N ALA A 16 -13.88 24.16 32.23
CA ALA A 16 -14.78 23.57 31.22
C ALA A 16 -14.10 23.44 29.86
N LYS A 17 -13.40 24.50 29.39
CA LYS A 17 -12.64 24.45 28.13
C LYS A 17 -11.55 23.39 28.16
N ALA A 18 -10.77 23.31 29.23
CA ALA A 18 -9.72 22.30 29.39
C ALA A 18 -10.28 20.88 29.42
N THR A 19 -11.45 20.67 30.02
CA THR A 19 -12.13 19.37 30.05
C THR A 19 -12.67 19.00 28.67
N MET A 20 -13.34 19.95 28.00
CA MET A 20 -13.87 19.73 26.63
C MET A 20 -12.76 19.39 25.64
N SER A 21 -11.60 20.06 25.70
CA SER A 21 -10.47 19.75 24.81
C SER A 21 -9.95 18.32 24.95
N LYS A 22 -10.12 17.72 26.12
CA LYS A 22 -9.73 16.30 26.37
C LYS A 22 -10.83 15.33 25.92
N LEU A 23 -12.10 15.72 26.07
CA LEU A 23 -13.24 14.88 25.63
C LEU A 23 -13.29 14.71 24.11
N VAL A 24 -12.80 15.68 23.34
CA VAL A 24 -12.71 15.58 21.87
C VAL A 24 -11.98 14.30 21.42
N PHE A 25 -10.93 13.88 22.15
CA PHE A 25 -10.22 12.64 21.80
C PHE A 25 -11.09 11.39 21.99
N PHE A 26 -11.99 11.36 22.96
CA PHE A 26 -12.89 10.23 23.18
C PHE A 26 -13.99 10.16 22.13
N ASP A 27 -14.53 11.32 21.73
CA ASP A 27 -15.49 11.42 20.63
C ASP A 27 -14.84 11.01 19.31
N GLU A 28 -13.58 11.41 19.09
CA GLU A 28 -12.81 11.06 17.90
C GLU A 28 -12.54 9.55 17.81
N ILE A 29 -12.32 8.87 18.94
CA ILE A 29 -12.17 7.41 18.97
C ILE A 29 -13.39 6.71 18.37
N ASP A 30 -14.58 7.14 18.70
CA ASP A 30 -15.82 6.55 18.19
C ASP A 30 -16.03 6.90 16.71
N ASN A 31 -15.67 8.11 16.28
CA ASN A 31 -15.70 8.54 14.89
C ASN A 31 -14.70 7.72 14.02
N VAL A 32 -13.45 7.62 14.46
CA VAL A 32 -12.41 6.83 13.77
C VAL A 32 -12.79 5.35 13.71
N THR A 33 -13.33 4.81 14.82
CA THR A 33 -13.80 3.42 14.86
C THR A 33 -14.95 3.20 13.88
N GLY A 34 -15.91 4.10 13.85
CA GLY A 34 -17.05 4.06 12.93
C GLY A 34 -16.63 4.17 11.47
N SER A 35 -15.71 5.08 11.18
CA SER A 35 -15.19 5.30 9.83
C SER A 35 -14.36 4.13 9.33
N LEU A 36 -13.45 3.59 10.13
CA LEU A 36 -12.66 2.40 9.77
C LEU A 36 -13.50 1.12 9.69
N SER A 37 -14.63 1.04 10.42
CA SER A 37 -15.54 -0.10 10.33
C SER A 37 -16.46 -0.02 9.12
N LYS A 38 -16.84 1.19 8.70
CA LYS A 38 -17.67 1.44 7.51
C LYS A 38 -16.86 1.45 6.23
N SER A 39 -15.62 1.88 6.32
CA SER A 39 -14.73 1.91 5.19
C SER A 39 -14.19 0.50 4.94
N ASN A 40 -14.88 -0.27 4.12
CA ASN A 40 -14.22 -1.29 3.29
C ASN A 40 -13.19 -0.64 2.34
N LEU A 41 -12.61 0.48 2.75
CA LEU A 41 -11.75 1.39 1.98
C LEU A 41 -10.60 0.69 1.26
N LEU A 42 -10.29 -0.54 1.66
CA LEU A 42 -9.22 -1.32 1.08
C LEU A 42 -9.71 -2.67 0.52
N VAL A 43 -11.00 -2.99 0.64
CA VAL A 43 -11.56 -4.29 0.21
C VAL A 43 -12.36 -4.17 -1.10
N ASP A 44 -12.81 -2.98 -1.48
CA ASP A 44 -13.42 -2.78 -2.78
C ASP A 44 -12.37 -2.84 -3.88
N THR A 45 -12.55 -3.79 -4.79
CA THR A 45 -11.74 -4.08 -5.99
C THR A 45 -11.73 -2.95 -7.04
N SER A 46 -12.25 -1.80 -6.71
CA SER A 46 -12.10 -0.59 -7.52
C SER A 46 -10.67 -0.08 -7.49
N PRO A 47 -10.15 0.47 -8.60
CA PRO A 47 -8.87 1.16 -8.57
C PRO A 47 -8.94 2.22 -7.46
N MET A 48 -7.96 2.18 -6.58
CA MET A 48 -7.91 3.02 -5.39
C MET A 48 -7.83 4.47 -5.84
N ASP A 49 -8.94 5.19 -5.71
CA ASP A 49 -8.94 6.62 -5.97
C ASP A 49 -7.96 7.29 -4.99
N GLU A 50 -7.14 8.17 -5.50
CA GLU A 50 -6.13 8.91 -4.71
C GLU A 50 -6.77 9.62 -3.51
N SER A 51 -8.04 10.05 -3.63
CA SER A 51 -8.83 10.61 -2.54
C SER A 51 -9.08 9.62 -1.41
N SER A 52 -9.42 8.37 -1.72
CA SER A 52 -9.68 7.32 -0.72
C SER A 52 -8.42 6.95 0.08
N LEU A 53 -7.25 7.00 -0.57
CA LEU A 53 -5.97 6.79 0.11
C LEU A 53 -5.66 7.94 1.07
N VAL A 54 -5.88 9.18 0.65
CA VAL A 54 -5.65 10.36 1.48
C VAL A 54 -6.56 10.33 2.71
N ASP A 55 -7.83 10.03 2.54
CA ASP A 55 -8.80 9.92 3.65
C ASP A 55 -8.40 8.81 4.64
N PHE A 56 -7.95 7.67 4.14
CA PHE A 56 -7.46 6.59 4.98
C PHE A 56 -6.19 6.97 5.75
N ILE A 57 -5.27 7.70 5.13
CA ILE A 57 -4.05 8.20 5.77
C ILE A 57 -4.41 9.18 6.90
N HIS A 58 -5.34 10.08 6.67
CA HIS A 58 -5.84 10.99 7.72
C HIS A 58 -6.46 10.21 8.88
N LEU A 59 -7.26 9.18 8.61
CA LEU A 59 -7.80 8.32 9.67
C LEU A 59 -6.70 7.62 10.48
N LEU A 60 -5.62 7.17 9.84
CA LEU A 60 -4.46 6.61 10.54
C LEU A 60 -3.74 7.65 11.42
N GLU A 61 -3.63 8.89 10.97
CA GLU A 61 -3.03 9.98 11.75
C GLU A 61 -3.85 10.28 13.00
N HIS A 62 -5.16 10.39 12.85
CA HIS A 62 -6.07 10.58 13.97
C HIS A 62 -6.03 9.41 14.95
N LEU A 63 -6.00 8.18 14.44
CA LEU A 63 -5.89 6.98 15.27
C LEU A 63 -4.59 6.97 16.06
N ASP A 64 -3.47 7.31 15.43
CA ASP A 64 -2.17 7.36 16.08
C ASP A 64 -2.11 8.46 17.16
N ALA A 65 -2.73 9.63 16.92
CA ALA A 65 -2.84 10.70 17.90
C ALA A 65 -3.70 10.28 19.10
N CYS A 66 -4.81 9.58 18.87
CA CYS A 66 -5.65 9.03 19.93
C CYS A 66 -4.90 7.99 20.79
N ILE A 67 -4.11 7.12 20.16
CA ILE A 67 -3.29 6.12 20.87
C ILE A 67 -2.25 6.80 21.77
N GLU A 68 -1.59 7.83 21.26
CA GLU A 68 -0.59 8.60 21.99
C GLU A 68 -1.22 9.33 23.19
N PHE A 69 -2.33 10.03 22.97
CA PHE A 69 -3.08 10.71 24.00
C PHE A 69 -3.52 9.77 25.14
N ILE A 70 -4.11 8.62 24.81
CA ILE A 70 -4.53 7.63 25.81
C ILE A 70 -3.31 7.00 26.52
N GLY A 71 -2.20 6.82 25.79
CA GLY A 71 -0.94 6.32 26.35
C GLY A 71 -0.37 7.24 27.45
N GLU A 72 -0.48 8.55 27.26
CA GLU A 72 -0.04 9.57 28.22
C GLU A 72 -1.03 9.74 29.40
N HIS A 73 -2.29 9.36 29.23
CA HIS A 73 -3.37 9.60 30.17
C HIS A 73 -4.02 8.30 30.68
N GLN A 74 -3.21 7.29 30.98
CA GLN A 74 -3.69 5.97 31.47
C GLN A 74 -4.48 6.04 32.78
N GLN A 75 -4.31 7.12 33.57
CA GLN A 75 -5.04 7.36 34.80
C GLN A 75 -6.51 7.70 34.63
N TYR A 76 -6.95 7.98 33.39
CA TYR A 76 -8.37 8.27 33.16
C TYR A 76 -9.23 7.01 33.26
N ALA A 77 -10.46 7.20 33.76
CA ALA A 77 -11.41 6.11 33.88
C ALA A 77 -11.61 5.43 32.51
N GLY A 78 -11.36 4.12 32.44
CA GLY A 78 -11.49 3.36 31.22
C GLY A 78 -10.30 3.47 30.25
N GLY A 79 -9.22 4.19 30.56
CA GLY A 79 -8.04 4.38 29.69
C GLY A 79 -7.47 3.08 29.13
N ASN A 80 -7.37 2.03 29.97
CA ASN A 80 -6.90 0.72 29.52
C ASN A 80 -7.84 0.08 28.48
N SER A 81 -9.16 0.22 28.64
CA SER A 81 -10.14 -0.33 27.70
C SER A 81 -10.07 0.37 26.36
N TYR A 82 -9.97 1.71 26.36
CA TYR A 82 -9.77 2.49 25.15
C TYR A 82 -8.44 2.17 24.47
N SER A 83 -7.35 2.03 25.23
CA SER A 83 -6.05 1.65 24.68
C SER A 83 -6.11 0.31 23.93
N LEU A 84 -6.73 -0.71 24.52
CA LEU A 84 -6.91 -2.02 23.87
C LEU A 84 -7.77 -1.92 22.61
N LYS A 85 -8.88 -1.16 22.66
CA LYS A 85 -9.76 -0.93 21.48
C LYS A 85 -9.00 -0.26 20.36
N LEU A 86 -8.24 0.79 20.64
CA LEU A 86 -7.45 1.51 19.65
C LEU A 86 -6.33 0.65 19.05
N GLN A 87 -5.63 -0.15 19.85
CA GLN A 87 -4.62 -1.09 19.35
C GLN A 87 -5.24 -2.13 18.43
N GLN A 88 -6.43 -2.63 18.74
CA GLN A 88 -7.16 -3.57 17.89
C GLN A 88 -7.56 -2.93 16.57
N ILE A 89 -8.03 -1.67 16.58
CA ILE A 89 -8.39 -0.93 15.38
C ILE A 89 -7.15 -0.70 14.51
N ARG A 90 -6.03 -0.30 15.13
CA ARG A 90 -4.75 -0.15 14.41
C ARG A 90 -4.32 -1.45 13.77
N GLY A 91 -4.41 -2.57 14.49
CA GLY A 91 -4.10 -3.89 13.95
C GLY A 91 -4.94 -4.24 12.71
N ARG A 92 -6.25 -3.93 12.73
CA ARG A 92 -7.14 -4.11 11.57
C ARG A 92 -6.74 -3.21 10.40
N ALA A 93 -6.45 -1.93 10.66
CA ALA A 93 -6.03 -0.98 9.63
C ALA A 93 -4.71 -1.43 8.95
N LEU A 94 -3.72 -1.88 9.72
CA LEU A 94 -2.48 -2.42 9.20
C LEU A 94 -2.69 -3.72 8.40
N ALA A 95 -3.58 -4.60 8.85
CA ALA A 95 -3.96 -5.80 8.11
C ALA A 95 -4.63 -5.47 6.77
N SER A 96 -5.48 -4.43 6.72
CA SER A 96 -6.11 -3.97 5.48
C SER A 96 -5.08 -3.42 4.49
N ILE A 97 -4.09 -2.64 4.96
CA ILE A 97 -2.98 -2.18 4.13
C ILE A 97 -2.21 -3.37 3.53
N ARG A 98 -1.86 -4.35 4.37
CA ARG A 98 -1.16 -5.56 3.94
C ARG A 98 -1.97 -6.33 2.89
N PHE A 99 -3.27 -6.46 3.11
CA PHE A 99 -4.17 -7.13 2.17
C PHE A 99 -4.17 -6.42 0.81
N ARG A 100 -4.35 -5.09 0.79
CA ARG A 100 -4.32 -4.31 -0.45
C ARG A 100 -2.99 -4.41 -1.18
N PHE A 101 -1.89 -4.42 -0.44
CA PHE A 101 -0.56 -4.63 -1.02
C PHE A 101 -0.45 -5.98 -1.75
N ILE A 102 -0.99 -7.04 -1.15
CA ILE A 102 -1.02 -8.39 -1.74
C ILE A 102 -1.91 -8.42 -2.98
N GLU A 103 -3.06 -7.76 -2.96
CA GLU A 103 -3.95 -7.66 -4.12
C GLU A 103 -3.26 -6.98 -5.30
N LEU A 104 -2.63 -5.83 -5.08
CA LEU A 104 -1.88 -5.13 -6.12
C LEU A 104 -0.77 -6.01 -6.72
N LEU A 105 -0.03 -6.77 -5.89
CA LEU A 105 0.96 -7.73 -6.37
C LEU A 105 0.33 -8.85 -7.22
N ASN A 106 -0.84 -9.34 -6.84
CA ASN A 106 -1.56 -10.37 -7.61
C ASN A 106 -2.08 -9.82 -8.95
N GLU A 107 -2.56 -8.58 -8.99
CA GLU A 107 -2.95 -7.90 -10.23
C GLU A 107 -1.77 -7.78 -11.21
N ILE A 108 -0.58 -7.44 -10.69
CA ILE A 108 0.65 -7.43 -11.49
C ILE A 108 0.93 -8.81 -12.08
N LYS A 109 0.87 -9.88 -11.28
CA LYS A 109 1.08 -11.26 -11.73
C LYS A 109 0.13 -11.64 -12.87
N VAL A 110 -1.16 -11.41 -12.66
CA VAL A 110 -2.19 -11.73 -13.65
C VAL A 110 -1.96 -10.95 -14.94
N SER A 111 -1.61 -9.67 -14.82
CA SER A 111 -1.34 -8.79 -15.96
C SER A 111 -0.10 -9.24 -16.75
N VAL A 112 0.95 -9.65 -16.08
CA VAL A 112 2.18 -10.19 -16.69
C VAL A 112 1.90 -11.52 -17.38
N SER A 113 1.20 -12.45 -16.72
CA SER A 113 0.86 -13.77 -17.27
C SER A 113 -0.01 -13.65 -18.52
N LYS A 114 -1.02 -12.77 -18.53
CA LYS A 114 -1.85 -12.50 -19.72
C LYS A 114 -1.04 -11.94 -20.88
N SER A 115 -0.03 -11.12 -20.61
CA SER A 115 0.84 -10.55 -21.66
C SER A 115 1.76 -11.61 -22.26
N SER A 116 2.33 -12.47 -21.44
CA SER A 116 3.17 -13.59 -21.86
C SER A 116 2.41 -14.55 -22.78
N MET A 117 1.17 -14.93 -22.44
CA MET A 117 0.33 -15.79 -23.28
C MET A 117 -0.02 -15.15 -24.63
N LYS A 118 -0.19 -13.83 -24.69
CA LYS A 118 -0.48 -13.12 -25.97
C LYS A 118 0.73 -13.12 -26.90
N VAL A 119 1.94 -13.04 -26.36
CA VAL A 119 3.18 -13.10 -27.16
C VAL A 119 3.37 -14.51 -27.74
N GLN A 120 3.15 -15.56 -26.95
CA GLN A 120 3.27 -16.95 -27.43
C GLN A 120 2.25 -17.30 -28.51
N LYS A 121 1.00 -16.80 -28.42
CA LYS A 121 -0.02 -17.04 -29.47
C LYS A 121 0.27 -16.36 -30.79
N LYS A 122 1.02 -15.24 -30.82
CA LYS A 122 1.41 -14.57 -32.07
C LYS A 122 2.51 -15.29 -32.84
N HIS A 123 3.31 -16.13 -32.17
CA HIS A 123 4.40 -16.88 -32.80
C HIS A 123 4.06 -18.33 -33.13
N GLY A 124 2.82 -18.79 -32.82
CA GLY A 124 2.37 -20.18 -33.09
C GLY A 124 1.81 -20.46 -34.46
N VAL A 125 1.74 -19.48 -35.38
CA VAL A 125 1.22 -19.67 -36.75
C VAL A 125 2.11 -18.92 -37.72
N GLN A 126 3.22 -19.53 -38.12
CA GLN A 126 3.83 -19.26 -39.43
C GLN A 126 4.48 -20.53 -39.94
N ASN A 127 3.86 -21.09 -41.00
CA ASN A 127 4.42 -22.08 -41.89
C ASN A 127 5.76 -21.58 -42.47
N PRO A 128 6.77 -22.45 -42.58
CA PRO A 128 8.06 -22.10 -43.18
C PRO A 128 8.00 -22.35 -44.71
N GLU A 129 7.48 -21.41 -45.46
CA GLU A 129 7.76 -21.34 -46.89
C GLU A 129 7.61 -19.90 -47.37
N VAL A 130 8.71 -19.16 -47.43
CA VAL A 130 9.00 -18.15 -48.44
C VAL A 130 10.51 -17.85 -48.46
N VAL A 131 11.06 -18.09 -49.65
CA VAL A 131 12.42 -17.88 -50.16
C VAL A 131 12.96 -16.47 -49.92
N PRO A 132 14.26 -16.28 -49.68
CA PRO A 132 14.88 -14.98 -49.42
C PRO A 132 15.02 -14.16 -50.68
N LYS A 133 14.42 -12.99 -50.75
CA LYS A 133 14.80 -11.92 -51.70
C LYS A 133 15.76 -10.95 -51.02
N LYS A 134 16.92 -10.86 -51.65
CA LYS A 134 18.06 -9.97 -51.42
C LYS A 134 17.66 -8.50 -51.54
N GLY A 135 18.15 -7.69 -50.63
CA GLY A 135 18.39 -6.25 -50.85
C GLY A 135 17.47 -5.34 -50.08
N ILE A 136 18.04 -4.72 -49.12
CA ILE A 136 18.06 -3.28 -48.78
C ILE A 136 18.43 -3.18 -47.31
N GLU A 137 19.57 -2.56 -47.09
CA GLU A 137 20.04 -2.17 -45.75
C GLU A 137 19.11 -1.08 -45.21
N GLU A 138 18.37 -1.38 -44.15
CA GLU A 138 17.66 -0.37 -43.39
C GLU A 138 18.12 -0.46 -41.95
N PHE A 139 18.64 0.65 -41.52
CA PHE A 139 19.25 0.99 -40.24
C PHE A 139 18.29 0.71 -39.07
N GLY A 140 18.65 -0.18 -38.17
CA GLY A 140 18.39 -0.01 -36.74
C GLY A 140 16.98 -0.15 -36.19
N THR A 141 16.27 -1.24 -36.46
CA THR A 141 15.25 -1.75 -35.53
C THR A 141 15.65 -3.16 -35.12
N GLY A 142 16.41 -3.23 -34.03
CA GLY A 142 16.82 -4.51 -33.45
C GLY A 142 15.57 -5.35 -33.18
N PHE A 143 15.42 -6.45 -33.93
CA PHE A 143 14.40 -7.48 -33.66
C PHE A 143 14.65 -8.01 -32.26
N LYS A 144 13.84 -7.53 -31.29
CA LYS A 144 13.87 -8.05 -29.92
C LYS A 144 13.40 -9.50 -29.99
N THR A 145 14.19 -10.38 -29.43
CA THR A 145 13.79 -11.80 -29.28
C THR A 145 12.47 -11.85 -28.47
N PRO A 146 11.63 -12.88 -28.65
CA PRO A 146 10.37 -13.03 -27.90
C PRO A 146 10.57 -12.88 -26.39
N ASP A 147 11.69 -13.36 -25.88
CA ASP A 147 12.07 -13.26 -24.47
C ASP A 147 12.40 -11.82 -24.01
N GLU A 148 13.02 -11.02 -24.90
CA GLU A 148 13.29 -9.61 -24.62
C GLU A 148 11.99 -8.79 -24.61
N GLN A 149 11.00 -9.15 -25.44
CA GLN A 149 9.69 -8.53 -25.41
C GLN A 149 8.92 -8.87 -24.14
N VAL A 150 8.97 -10.12 -23.67
CA VAL A 150 8.36 -10.55 -22.39
C VAL A 150 9.02 -9.82 -21.24
N THR A 151 10.35 -9.77 -21.22
CA THR A 151 11.11 -9.08 -20.15
C THR A 151 10.81 -7.58 -20.14
N SER A 152 10.79 -6.94 -21.31
CA SER A 152 10.46 -5.51 -21.45
C SER A 152 9.04 -5.22 -20.96
N THR A 153 8.06 -6.03 -21.37
CA THR A 153 6.67 -5.91 -20.93
C THR A 153 6.53 -6.09 -19.44
N PHE A 154 7.30 -6.99 -18.85
CA PHE A 154 7.36 -7.22 -17.41
C PHE A 154 7.81 -5.94 -16.68
N TYR A 155 8.95 -5.36 -17.08
CA TYR A 155 9.46 -4.14 -16.46
C TYR A 155 8.50 -2.95 -16.59
N VAL A 156 7.90 -2.76 -17.76
CA VAL A 156 6.93 -1.67 -17.98
C VAL A 156 5.72 -1.84 -17.07
N LYS A 157 5.18 -3.04 -16.95
CA LYS A 157 4.03 -3.29 -16.09
C LYS A 157 4.36 -3.13 -14.60
N TYR A 158 5.51 -3.64 -14.16
CA TYR A 158 5.96 -3.40 -12.79
C TYR A 158 6.18 -1.91 -12.51
N ALA A 159 6.70 -1.15 -13.46
CA ALA A 159 6.89 0.29 -13.31
C ALA A 159 5.55 1.03 -13.18
N THR A 160 4.53 0.64 -13.95
CA THR A 160 3.19 1.26 -13.88
C THR A 160 2.53 0.99 -12.52
N PHE A 161 2.48 -0.25 -12.07
CA PHE A 161 1.87 -0.60 -10.79
C PHE A 161 2.71 -0.18 -9.57
N SER A 162 4.02 0.02 -9.76
CA SER A 162 4.90 0.48 -8.66
C SER A 162 4.54 1.89 -8.19
N GLN A 163 3.86 2.68 -9.01
CA GLN A 163 3.43 4.02 -8.63
C GLN A 163 2.39 3.97 -7.50
N ASP A 164 1.37 3.11 -7.63
CA ASP A 164 0.32 2.95 -6.62
C ASP A 164 0.89 2.33 -5.33
N LEU A 165 1.77 1.33 -5.47
CA LEU A 165 2.49 0.75 -4.34
C LEU A 165 3.41 1.75 -3.66
N LYS A 166 4.07 2.61 -4.43
CA LYS A 166 5.04 3.57 -3.92
C LYS A 166 4.39 4.62 -3.02
N SER A 167 3.24 5.16 -3.40
CA SER A 167 2.51 6.14 -2.59
C SER A 167 2.13 5.54 -1.23
N LEU A 168 1.59 4.32 -1.22
CA LEU A 168 1.23 3.61 0.00
C LEU A 168 2.47 3.30 0.87
N VAL A 169 3.55 2.80 0.27
CA VAL A 169 4.80 2.47 0.98
C VAL A 169 5.42 3.71 1.61
N VAL A 170 5.51 4.83 0.88
CA VAL A 170 6.05 6.10 1.38
C VAL A 170 5.29 6.59 2.60
N GLU A 171 3.96 6.48 2.61
CA GLU A 171 3.15 6.88 3.76
C GLU A 171 3.35 5.97 4.98
N ILE A 172 3.55 4.69 4.78
CA ILE A 172 3.89 3.76 5.86
C ILE A 172 5.32 4.04 6.37
N GLU A 173 6.27 4.31 5.47
CA GLU A 173 7.67 4.61 5.83
C GLU A 173 7.80 5.84 6.73
N LYS A 174 6.99 6.88 6.53
CA LYS A 174 6.96 8.05 7.42
C LYS A 174 6.63 7.69 8.88
N ARG A 175 5.95 6.55 9.10
CA ARG A 175 5.48 6.09 10.42
C ARG A 175 6.33 4.96 11.01
N THR A 176 7.46 4.62 10.40
CA THR A 176 8.34 3.51 10.83
C THR A 176 9.04 3.70 12.17
N GLN A 177 8.89 4.87 12.79
CA GLN A 177 9.31 5.07 14.17
C GLN A 177 8.53 4.17 15.16
N LYS A 178 7.28 3.81 14.81
CA LYS A 178 6.46 2.86 15.57
C LYS A 178 6.72 1.44 15.10
N ALA A 179 6.93 0.52 16.01
CA ALA A 179 7.37 -0.86 15.74
C ALA A 179 6.44 -1.62 14.80
N GLU A 180 5.14 -1.40 14.91
CA GLU A 180 4.12 -2.08 14.12
C GLU A 180 4.20 -1.71 12.63
N TYR A 181 4.42 -0.42 12.32
CA TYR A 181 4.60 0.04 10.94
C TYR A 181 5.92 -0.47 10.36
N LYS A 182 6.98 -0.51 11.18
CA LYS A 182 8.27 -1.07 10.76
C LYS A 182 8.16 -2.55 10.41
N LEU A 183 7.35 -3.31 11.17
CA LEU A 183 7.10 -4.71 10.88
C LEU A 183 6.31 -4.87 9.57
N LEU A 184 5.26 -4.09 9.39
CA LEU A 184 4.45 -4.09 8.17
C LEU A 184 5.28 -3.79 6.93
N ILE A 185 6.14 -2.75 6.95
CA ILE A 185 6.97 -2.40 5.79
C ILE A 185 7.97 -3.50 5.45
N LYS A 186 8.54 -4.14 6.45
CA LYS A 186 9.43 -5.29 6.26
C LYS A 186 8.70 -6.46 5.59
N ASP A 187 7.48 -6.76 6.02
CA ASP A 187 6.64 -7.79 5.42
C ASP A 187 6.31 -7.46 3.96
N CYS A 188 5.92 -6.21 3.67
CA CYS A 188 5.64 -5.75 2.32
C CYS A 188 6.86 -5.87 1.40
N HIS A 189 8.04 -5.48 1.88
CA HIS A 189 9.29 -5.62 1.12
C HIS A 189 9.62 -7.10 0.84
N ASN A 190 9.47 -7.98 1.83
CA ASN A 190 9.70 -9.41 1.65
C ASN A 190 8.75 -10.01 0.61
N LEU A 191 7.46 -9.72 0.71
CA LEU A 191 6.45 -10.16 -0.27
C LEU A 191 6.77 -9.67 -1.68
N TYR A 192 7.14 -8.40 -1.83
CA TYR A 192 7.52 -7.84 -3.13
C TYR A 192 8.75 -8.54 -3.71
N CYS A 193 9.80 -8.74 -2.91
CA CYS A 193 11.02 -9.41 -3.34
C CYS A 193 10.78 -10.87 -3.72
N GLU A 194 9.98 -11.60 -2.93
CA GLU A 194 9.62 -13.00 -3.22
C GLU A 194 8.87 -13.12 -4.54
N GLU A 195 7.85 -12.30 -4.74
CA GLU A 195 7.04 -12.35 -5.95
C GLU A 195 7.82 -11.94 -7.19
N ARG A 196 8.65 -10.92 -7.08
CA ARG A 196 9.54 -10.51 -8.16
C ARG A 196 10.57 -11.59 -8.49
N SER A 197 11.15 -12.23 -7.48
CA SER A 197 12.11 -13.34 -7.64
C SER A 197 11.46 -14.53 -8.35
N LYS A 198 10.25 -14.93 -7.94
CA LYS A 198 9.50 -16.03 -8.59
C LYS A 198 9.27 -15.76 -10.08
N LEU A 199 8.91 -14.54 -10.43
CA LEU A 199 8.64 -14.16 -11.82
C LEU A 199 9.91 -14.08 -12.67
N LEU A 200 11.03 -13.60 -12.10
CA LEU A 200 12.30 -13.45 -12.81
C LEU A 200 13.08 -14.76 -12.90
N SER A 201 12.97 -15.67 -11.95
CA SER A 201 13.77 -16.90 -11.89
C SER A 201 13.59 -17.79 -13.12
N GLY A 202 12.38 -17.85 -13.70
CA GLY A 202 12.10 -18.56 -14.95
C GLY A 202 12.89 -17.98 -16.12
N ILE A 203 12.81 -16.67 -16.29
CA ILE A 203 13.48 -15.93 -17.39
C ILE A 203 15.00 -16.04 -17.27
N VAL A 204 15.52 -15.85 -16.06
CA VAL A 204 16.96 -15.94 -15.81
C VAL A 204 17.48 -17.36 -16.09
N ARG A 205 16.78 -18.40 -15.62
CA ARG A 205 17.15 -19.80 -15.85
C ARG A 205 17.17 -20.13 -17.34
N GLN A 206 16.17 -19.69 -18.10
CA GLN A 206 16.13 -19.89 -19.54
C GLN A 206 17.31 -19.22 -20.25
N LYS A 207 17.60 -17.95 -19.91
CA LYS A 207 18.76 -17.24 -20.47
C LYS A 207 20.10 -17.91 -20.14
N MET A 208 20.26 -18.42 -18.92
CA MET A 208 21.45 -19.18 -18.54
C MET A 208 21.61 -20.46 -19.37
N HIS A 209 20.51 -21.19 -19.64
CA HIS A 209 20.56 -22.37 -20.50
C HIS A 209 20.92 -22.01 -21.94
N GLU A 210 20.40 -20.93 -22.49
CA GLU A 210 20.74 -20.48 -23.85
C GLU A 210 22.22 -20.08 -23.99
N ILE A 211 22.80 -19.48 -22.94
CA ILE A 211 24.24 -19.10 -22.92
C ILE A 211 25.10 -20.35 -22.79
N ALA A 212 24.73 -21.32 -21.96
CA ALA A 212 25.48 -22.54 -21.75
C ALA A 212 25.42 -23.51 -22.95
N ALA A 213 24.47 -23.37 -23.85
CA ALA A 213 24.32 -24.18 -25.05
C ALA A 213 25.07 -23.63 -26.27
N LYS A 214 25.69 -22.46 -26.15
CA LYS A 214 26.56 -21.83 -27.17
C LYS A 214 28.02 -22.13 -26.91
#